data_13448d4c6beb2f9b9021c6aaa3748948
#
_entry.id   13448d4c6beb2f9b9021c6aaa3748948
#
_cell.length_a   1.000
_cell.length_b   1.000
_cell.length_c   1.000
_cell.angle_alpha   90.00
_cell.angle_beta   90.00
_cell.angle_gamma   90.00
#
_symmetry.space_group_name_H-M   'P 1'
#
loop_
_entity.id
_entity.type
_entity.pdbx_description
1 polymer ?
#
loop_
_entity_poly.entity_id
_entity_poly.type
_entity_poly.pdbx_seq_one_letter_code
_entity_poly.pdbx_strand_id
1 'polypeptide(L)'
;MARNRYDVDEVLETPFDFAHLKRSFVYIKKYKGKMITALMLSVFAAISGLLGPLITQYALDNTIPQKNMGQLVLLTLAFVGTIAVSITFSTIRSRIMTVVGQDIIFDIRTDLFKHLQELPFEYYDNRPHGKILIRVVNYVNSVSDMLSNGIINVILECLNMLFIMIFMFFVNVKLSLVVLSGLPIFAVIMMMIKKRQRKAWQDVSNKSSNLNAYLQENITGARVTQIFTREEENAQIFDKLSEKYRKSWINAVKYSNLVWPATDNVSTLVRAAIFVVGLLVLTPAAVSLGTIVAMTSYASSFWQPIMNLSNIFNNFINNIAYLERIFETLDEPATIADKPNAQDIGDITGEVKFDDVTFSYEQGKTVLEHISFDVKPGESVALVGPTGAGKSTVVSLLSRFYDLDSGKITIDGKDISQATLHSLRSQMGIMLQDSFIFSGTIYDNIRYGRLDATEEEIREAAKIVCADEFINEMKDGYMTEVNERGSKLSGGQKQLISFARTLLSDPKILVLDEATSSIDARTEKLLQQGLQRLLVGRTSFIIAHRLSTIKNCDKIMYIDNKGIAECGTHDQLIAKKGEYYKLYTAQHMDE
;
A
#
# COMPACT_ATOMS: atom_id res chain seq x y z
N MET A 1 -26.34 -20.65 -11.18
CA MET A 1 -25.38 -19.75 -10.54
C MET A 1 -24.15 -20.55 -10.19
N ALA A 2 -23.01 -20.24 -10.77
CA ALA A 2 -21.74 -20.86 -10.37
C ALA A 2 -21.36 -20.30 -9.00
N ARG A 3 -21.64 -21.06 -7.94
CA ARG A 3 -21.22 -20.74 -6.58
C ARG A 3 -19.68 -20.81 -6.58
N ASN A 4 -19.00 -19.71 -6.26
CA ASN A 4 -17.56 -19.68 -6.14
C ASN A 4 -17.10 -20.88 -5.31
N ARG A 5 -16.19 -21.68 -5.83
CA ARG A 5 -15.63 -22.82 -5.11
C ARG A 5 -14.55 -22.30 -4.16
N TYR A 6 -14.91 -22.03 -2.91
CA TYR A 6 -13.96 -21.65 -1.84
C TYR A 6 -13.07 -22.82 -1.37
N ASP A 7 -13.06 -23.93 -2.10
CA ASP A 7 -12.25 -25.12 -1.78
C ASP A 7 -11.04 -25.31 -2.71
N VAL A 8 -10.73 -24.35 -3.58
CA VAL A 8 -9.56 -24.43 -4.48
C VAL A 8 -8.36 -23.85 -3.74
N ASP A 9 -7.41 -24.72 -3.41
CA ASP A 9 -6.16 -24.31 -2.79
C ASP A 9 -5.19 -23.81 -3.89
N GLU A 10 -4.75 -22.54 -3.80
CA GLU A 10 -3.73 -22.00 -4.69
C GLU A 10 -2.33 -22.41 -4.22
N VAL A 11 -1.51 -22.90 -5.15
CA VAL A 11 -0.09 -23.19 -4.89
C VAL A 11 0.70 -21.90 -5.12
N LEU A 12 1.13 -21.27 -4.03
CA LEU A 12 2.00 -20.09 -4.07
C LEU A 12 3.46 -20.54 -4.25
N GLU A 13 3.89 -20.74 -5.48
CA GLU A 13 5.31 -20.87 -5.84
C GLU A 13 5.78 -19.59 -6.52
N THR A 14 6.16 -18.60 -5.73
CA THR A 14 7.00 -17.50 -6.24
C THR A 14 8.47 -17.90 -6.04
N PRO A 15 9.29 -17.96 -7.11
CA PRO A 15 10.72 -18.19 -6.96
C PRO A 15 11.34 -17.02 -6.16
N PHE A 16 12.25 -17.37 -5.26
CA PHE A 16 12.97 -16.43 -4.42
C PHE A 16 13.97 -15.64 -5.28
N ASP A 17 13.73 -14.32 -5.45
CA ASP A 17 14.65 -13.45 -6.20
C ASP A 17 15.40 -12.50 -5.26
N PHE A 18 16.73 -12.65 -5.25
CA PHE A 18 17.64 -11.77 -4.52
C PHE A 18 17.86 -10.39 -5.17
N ALA A 19 17.43 -10.17 -6.42
CA ALA A 19 17.65 -8.92 -7.13
C ALA A 19 16.97 -7.75 -6.41
N HIS A 20 15.75 -7.95 -5.95
CA HIS A 20 15.00 -6.92 -5.21
C HIS A 20 15.65 -6.59 -3.86
N LEU A 21 16.20 -7.60 -3.16
CA LEU A 21 16.96 -7.36 -1.94
C LEU A 21 18.23 -6.54 -2.21
N LYS A 22 18.97 -6.85 -3.29
CA LYS A 22 20.14 -6.06 -3.69
C LYS A 22 19.76 -4.60 -3.99
N ARG A 23 18.64 -4.38 -4.65
CA ARG A 23 18.13 -3.03 -4.96
C ARG A 23 17.77 -2.25 -3.69
N SER A 24 17.18 -2.90 -2.69
CA SER A 24 16.81 -2.25 -1.42
C SER A 24 18.02 -1.74 -0.60
N PHE A 25 19.24 -2.22 -0.89
CA PHE A 25 20.44 -1.69 -0.26
C PHE A 25 20.69 -0.19 -0.51
N VAL A 26 20.04 0.41 -1.51
CA VAL A 26 20.08 1.86 -1.75
C VAL A 26 19.57 2.61 -0.52
N TYR A 27 18.46 2.18 0.08
CA TYR A 27 17.89 2.78 1.28
C TYR A 27 18.77 2.53 2.52
N ILE A 28 19.38 1.35 2.62
CA ILE A 28 20.27 1.00 3.74
C ILE A 28 21.55 1.82 3.71
N LYS A 29 22.13 2.04 2.53
CA LYS A 29 23.43 2.72 2.35
C LYS A 29 23.44 4.12 2.95
N LYS A 30 22.30 4.81 2.96
CA LYS A 30 22.13 6.14 3.56
C LYS A 30 22.43 6.11 5.07
N TYR A 31 22.11 5.02 5.75
CA TYR A 31 22.18 4.86 7.21
C TYR A 31 23.37 3.99 7.67
N LYS A 32 24.33 3.66 6.77
CA LYS A 32 25.45 2.76 7.06
C LYS A 32 26.24 3.13 8.34
N GLY A 33 26.44 4.42 8.63
CA GLY A 33 27.15 4.87 9.84
C GLY A 33 26.43 4.46 11.12
N LYS A 34 25.12 4.73 11.23
CA LYS A 34 24.29 4.32 12.37
C LYS A 34 24.26 2.78 12.51
N MET A 35 24.19 2.05 11.39
CA MET A 35 24.18 0.57 11.39
C MET A 35 25.52 -0.02 11.84
N ILE A 36 26.65 0.52 11.40
CA ILE A 36 27.98 0.11 11.86
C ILE A 36 28.13 0.38 13.36
N THR A 37 27.69 1.54 13.85
CA THR A 37 27.72 1.86 15.29
C THR A 37 26.87 0.85 16.08
N ALA A 38 25.67 0.52 15.60
CA ALA A 38 24.81 -0.49 16.23
C ALA A 38 25.48 -1.88 16.23
N LEU A 39 26.17 -2.26 15.15
CA LEU A 39 26.90 -3.52 15.05
C LEU A 39 28.05 -3.55 16.08
N MET A 40 28.84 -2.49 16.18
CA MET A 40 29.93 -2.40 17.16
C MET A 40 29.41 -2.52 18.60
N LEU A 41 28.35 -1.77 18.94
CA LEU A 41 27.72 -1.87 20.26
C LEU A 41 27.24 -3.30 20.56
N SER A 42 26.75 -4.01 19.55
CA SER A 42 26.30 -5.40 19.69
C SER A 42 27.46 -6.36 19.95
N VAL A 43 28.58 -6.16 19.26
CA VAL A 43 29.80 -6.95 19.51
C VAL A 43 30.28 -6.77 20.96
N PHE A 44 30.32 -5.53 21.45
CA PHE A 44 30.68 -5.26 22.84
C PHE A 44 29.67 -5.87 23.83
N ALA A 45 28.37 -5.77 23.55
CA ALA A 45 27.33 -6.40 24.37
C ALA A 45 27.48 -7.91 24.42
N ALA A 46 27.73 -8.56 23.28
CA ALA A 46 27.91 -10.01 23.16
C ALA A 46 29.15 -10.49 23.94
N ILE A 47 30.30 -9.87 23.72
CA ILE A 47 31.53 -10.20 24.42
C ILE A 47 31.34 -10.02 25.94
N SER A 48 30.76 -8.90 26.36
CA SER A 48 30.51 -8.64 27.79
C SER A 48 29.61 -9.72 28.42
N GLY A 49 28.53 -10.16 27.72
CA GLY A 49 27.67 -11.22 28.20
C GLY A 49 28.36 -12.60 28.30
N LEU A 50 29.32 -12.88 27.41
CA LEU A 50 30.06 -14.13 27.38
C LEU A 50 31.18 -14.23 28.42
N LEU A 51 31.55 -13.13 29.07
CA LEU A 51 32.51 -13.15 30.18
C LEU A 51 31.90 -13.74 31.46
N GLY A 52 30.60 -13.72 31.64
CA GLY A 52 29.91 -14.24 32.83
C GLY A 52 30.29 -15.68 33.20
N PRO A 53 30.21 -16.65 32.29
CA PRO A 53 30.62 -18.03 32.57
C PRO A 53 32.08 -18.18 32.96
N LEU A 54 33.00 -17.36 32.41
CA LEU A 54 34.44 -17.38 32.79
C LEU A 54 34.64 -16.85 34.22
N ILE A 55 33.92 -15.79 34.59
CA ILE A 55 33.99 -15.26 35.96
C ILE A 55 33.48 -16.34 36.95
N THR A 56 32.37 -17.03 36.60
CA THR A 56 31.84 -18.11 37.40
C THR A 56 32.81 -19.28 37.52
N GLN A 57 33.47 -19.65 36.39
CA GLN A 57 34.49 -20.69 36.37
C GLN A 57 35.62 -20.33 37.36
N TYR A 58 36.17 -19.11 37.23
CA TYR A 58 37.28 -18.67 38.11
C TYR A 58 36.87 -18.63 39.59
N ALA A 59 35.64 -18.19 39.89
CA ALA A 59 35.13 -18.16 41.23
C ALA A 59 35.06 -19.58 41.87
N LEU A 60 34.54 -20.57 41.10
CA LEU A 60 34.40 -21.95 41.55
C LEU A 60 35.73 -22.67 41.71
N ASP A 61 36.69 -22.43 40.80
CA ASP A 61 37.94 -23.18 40.78
C ASP A 61 39.01 -22.60 41.72
N ASN A 62 39.02 -21.27 41.93
CA ASN A 62 40.10 -20.60 42.67
C ASN A 62 39.58 -19.93 43.95
N THR A 63 38.54 -19.08 43.86
CA THR A 63 38.19 -18.17 44.97
C THR A 63 37.44 -18.88 46.11
N ILE A 64 36.49 -19.76 45.80
CA ILE A 64 35.71 -20.48 46.77
C ILE A 64 36.55 -21.49 47.56
N PRO A 65 37.45 -22.31 46.91
CA PRO A 65 38.35 -23.21 47.66
C PRO A 65 39.29 -22.49 48.60
N GLN A 66 39.74 -21.27 48.24
CA GLN A 66 40.62 -20.46 49.08
C GLN A 66 39.86 -19.69 50.18
N LYS A 67 38.50 -19.75 50.21
CA LYS A 67 37.65 -19.02 51.17
C LYS A 67 37.89 -17.50 51.17
N ASN A 68 38.33 -16.92 50.03
CA ASN A 68 38.63 -15.50 49.92
C ASN A 68 37.35 -14.70 49.65
N MET A 69 36.69 -14.22 50.69
CA MET A 69 35.45 -13.47 50.61
C MET A 69 35.58 -12.13 49.88
N GLY A 70 36.73 -11.44 50.06
CA GLY A 70 36.97 -10.15 49.36
C GLY A 70 37.04 -10.31 47.84
N GLN A 71 37.76 -11.35 47.38
CA GLN A 71 37.82 -11.67 45.94
C GLN A 71 36.47 -12.14 45.39
N LEU A 72 35.68 -12.89 46.18
CA LEU A 72 34.36 -13.33 45.77
C LEU A 72 33.42 -12.13 45.56
N VAL A 73 33.43 -11.14 46.47
CA VAL A 73 32.65 -9.91 46.32
C VAL A 73 33.08 -9.15 45.06
N LEU A 74 34.40 -9.01 44.80
CA LEU A 74 34.90 -8.36 43.61
C LEU A 74 34.42 -9.06 42.31
N LEU A 75 34.50 -10.38 42.23
CA LEU A 75 34.02 -11.18 41.10
C LEU A 75 32.52 -11.05 40.91
N THR A 76 31.74 -10.99 41.99
CA THR A 76 30.29 -10.77 41.93
C THR A 76 29.98 -9.37 41.34
N LEU A 77 30.69 -8.34 41.82
CA LEU A 77 30.54 -6.99 41.23
C LEU A 77 30.95 -6.94 39.77
N ALA A 78 32.03 -7.63 39.39
CA ALA A 78 32.44 -7.76 37.99
C ALA A 78 31.38 -8.46 37.15
N PHE A 79 30.79 -9.55 37.65
CA PHE A 79 29.70 -10.27 36.95
C PHE A 79 28.48 -9.38 36.75
N VAL A 80 28.01 -8.68 37.78
CA VAL A 80 26.93 -7.70 37.69
C VAL A 80 27.28 -6.59 36.70
N GLY A 81 28.55 -6.13 36.71
CA GLY A 81 29.07 -5.14 35.78
C GLY A 81 28.98 -5.59 34.30
N THR A 82 29.35 -6.85 34.01
CA THR A 82 29.23 -7.39 32.64
C THR A 82 27.78 -7.42 32.15
N ILE A 83 26.84 -7.78 33.02
CA ILE A 83 25.42 -7.75 32.72
C ILE A 83 24.95 -6.32 32.47
N ALA A 84 25.27 -5.38 33.33
CA ALA A 84 24.91 -3.97 33.18
C ALA A 84 25.41 -3.37 31.87
N VAL A 85 26.66 -3.65 31.52
CA VAL A 85 27.28 -3.22 30.25
C VAL A 85 26.59 -3.83 29.07
N SER A 86 26.33 -5.13 29.09
CA SER A 86 25.61 -5.85 28.03
C SER A 86 24.21 -5.28 27.78
N ILE A 87 23.44 -5.06 28.86
CA ILE A 87 22.09 -4.49 28.78
C ILE A 87 22.14 -3.06 28.23
N THR A 88 23.07 -2.23 28.72
CA THR A 88 23.19 -0.82 28.31
C THR A 88 23.51 -0.74 26.82
N PHE A 89 24.52 -1.46 26.33
CA PHE A 89 24.87 -1.45 24.91
C PHE A 89 23.76 -2.04 24.03
N SER A 90 23.09 -3.10 24.45
CA SER A 90 21.95 -3.68 23.76
C SER A 90 20.78 -2.68 23.66
N THR A 91 20.51 -1.93 24.73
CA THR A 91 19.45 -0.90 24.75
C THR A 91 19.76 0.26 23.82
N ILE A 92 21.01 0.79 23.84
CA ILE A 92 21.43 1.85 22.94
C ILE A 92 21.35 1.39 21.49
N ARG A 93 21.86 0.18 21.19
CA ARG A 93 21.73 -0.43 19.87
C ARG A 93 20.28 -0.50 19.41
N SER A 94 19.39 -1.04 20.25
CA SER A 94 17.97 -1.19 19.93
C SER A 94 17.33 0.15 19.58
N ARG A 95 17.66 1.21 20.34
CA ARG A 95 17.18 2.58 20.06
C ARG A 95 17.68 3.09 18.70
N ILE A 96 18.97 2.90 18.40
CA ILE A 96 19.55 3.30 17.10
C ILE A 96 18.84 2.57 15.96
N MET A 97 18.61 1.26 16.10
CA MET A 97 17.98 0.46 15.06
C MET A 97 16.51 0.79 14.85
N THR A 98 15.78 1.11 15.91
CA THR A 98 14.40 1.61 15.81
C THR A 98 14.34 2.91 15.00
N VAL A 99 15.24 3.87 15.28
CA VAL A 99 15.30 5.13 14.52
C VAL A 99 15.63 4.86 13.05
N VAL A 100 16.66 4.02 12.77
CA VAL A 100 17.03 3.67 11.39
C VAL A 100 15.84 3.01 10.66
N GLY A 101 15.12 2.11 11.34
CA GLY A 101 13.93 1.47 10.76
C GLY A 101 12.86 2.49 10.37
N GLN A 102 12.56 3.45 11.25
CA GLN A 102 11.58 4.50 10.95
C GLN A 102 12.05 5.45 9.84
N ASP A 103 13.34 5.78 9.82
CA ASP A 103 13.94 6.59 8.75
C ASP A 103 13.80 5.89 7.37
N ILE A 104 14.04 4.56 7.29
CA ILE A 104 13.85 3.75 6.08
C ILE A 104 12.38 3.71 5.65
N ILE A 105 11.45 3.54 6.61
CA ILE A 105 10.00 3.59 6.33
C ILE A 105 9.64 4.94 5.69
N PHE A 106 10.12 6.02 6.28
CA PHE A 106 9.86 7.36 5.79
C PHE A 106 10.37 7.56 4.36
N ASP A 107 11.61 7.15 4.07
CA ASP A 107 12.20 7.27 2.74
C ASP A 107 11.39 6.48 1.69
N ILE A 108 11.12 5.19 1.95
CA ILE A 108 10.37 4.32 1.01
C ILE A 108 8.94 4.85 0.79
N ARG A 109 8.25 5.26 1.86
CA ARG A 109 6.89 5.81 1.73
C ARG A 109 6.86 7.11 0.93
N THR A 110 7.85 7.97 1.18
CA THR A 110 7.93 9.25 0.47
C THR A 110 8.16 9.03 -1.03
N ASP A 111 9.09 8.14 -1.38
CA ASP A 111 9.36 7.81 -2.78
C ASP A 111 8.15 7.16 -3.45
N LEU A 112 7.53 6.18 -2.76
CA LEU A 112 6.35 5.49 -3.27
C LEU A 112 5.15 6.44 -3.44
N PHE A 113 4.92 7.32 -2.46
CA PHE A 113 3.82 8.28 -2.53
C PHE A 113 4.03 9.31 -3.64
N LYS A 114 5.24 9.84 -3.80
CA LYS A 114 5.56 10.75 -4.92
C LYS A 114 5.33 10.08 -6.26
N HIS A 115 5.85 8.86 -6.41
CA HIS A 115 5.69 8.11 -7.65
C HIS A 115 4.21 7.81 -7.96
N LEU A 116 3.42 7.43 -6.95
CA LEU A 116 1.97 7.24 -7.11
C LEU A 116 1.26 8.51 -7.60
N GLN A 117 1.70 9.73 -7.23
CA GLN A 117 1.10 10.96 -7.75
C GLN A 117 1.42 11.24 -9.23
N GLU A 118 2.46 10.59 -9.77
CA GLU A 118 2.91 10.74 -11.16
C GLU A 118 2.35 9.65 -12.08
N LEU A 119 1.78 8.57 -11.52
CA LEU A 119 1.24 7.46 -12.30
C LEU A 119 -0.02 7.85 -13.08
N PRO A 120 -0.21 7.29 -14.31
CA PRO A 120 -1.38 7.57 -15.15
C PRO A 120 -2.67 7.01 -14.53
N PHE A 121 -3.82 7.55 -14.97
CA PHE A 121 -5.14 7.08 -14.52
C PHE A 121 -5.37 5.59 -14.79
N GLU A 122 -4.83 5.07 -15.89
CA GLU A 122 -4.88 3.65 -16.24
C GLU A 122 -4.40 2.74 -15.10
N TYR A 123 -3.38 3.17 -14.34
CA TYR A 123 -2.89 2.41 -13.18
C TYR A 123 -3.97 2.25 -12.10
N TYR A 124 -4.74 3.32 -11.87
CA TYR A 124 -5.79 3.36 -10.84
C TYR A 124 -7.07 2.67 -11.29
N ASP A 125 -7.44 2.79 -12.57
CA ASP A 125 -8.63 2.17 -13.15
C ASP A 125 -8.53 0.64 -13.16
N ASN A 126 -7.34 0.11 -13.41
CA ASN A 126 -7.07 -1.33 -13.49
C ASN A 126 -6.78 -2.00 -12.13
N ARG A 127 -6.67 -1.24 -11.03
CA ARG A 127 -6.25 -1.78 -9.72
C ARG A 127 -7.15 -1.33 -8.57
N PRO A 128 -7.63 -2.24 -7.72
CA PRO A 128 -8.41 -1.87 -6.53
C PRO A 128 -7.61 -0.96 -5.59
N HIS A 129 -8.17 0.17 -5.18
CA HIS A 129 -7.50 1.15 -4.29
C HIS A 129 -7.00 0.54 -2.99
N GLY A 130 -7.72 -0.44 -2.42
CA GLY A 130 -7.30 -1.15 -1.21
C GLY A 130 -5.97 -1.90 -1.38
N LYS A 131 -5.66 -2.45 -2.58
CA LYS A 131 -4.37 -3.09 -2.84
C LYS A 131 -3.22 -2.09 -2.88
N ILE A 132 -3.45 -0.89 -3.41
CA ILE A 132 -2.46 0.20 -3.44
C ILE A 132 -2.16 0.65 -2.01
N LEU A 133 -3.19 0.86 -1.19
CA LEU A 133 -3.05 1.26 0.21
C LEU A 133 -2.23 0.24 1.03
N ILE A 134 -2.50 -1.05 0.87
CA ILE A 134 -1.75 -2.13 1.55
C ILE A 134 -0.26 -2.08 1.19
N ARG A 135 0.11 -1.76 -0.06
CA ARG A 135 1.50 -1.63 -0.50
C ARG A 135 2.22 -0.49 0.23
N VAL A 136 1.58 0.67 0.32
CA VAL A 136 2.16 1.89 0.95
C VAL A 136 2.26 1.75 2.47
N VAL A 137 1.31 1.10 3.11
CA VAL A 137 1.23 1.03 4.58
C VAL A 137 1.85 -0.26 5.10
N ASN A 138 1.27 -1.41 4.75
CA ASN A 138 1.62 -2.67 5.41
C ASN A 138 2.93 -3.26 4.89
N TYR A 139 3.11 -3.30 3.56
CA TYR A 139 4.32 -3.89 2.99
C TYR A 139 5.57 -3.10 3.34
N VAL A 140 5.49 -1.76 3.33
CA VAL A 140 6.63 -0.90 3.70
C VAL A 140 7.05 -1.13 5.15
N ASN A 141 6.10 -1.28 6.09
CA ASN A 141 6.41 -1.60 7.49
C ASN A 141 7.17 -2.92 7.62
N SER A 142 6.65 -3.98 6.99
CA SER A 142 7.25 -5.32 7.07
C SER A 142 8.63 -5.37 6.43
N VAL A 143 8.80 -4.70 5.29
CA VAL A 143 10.09 -4.61 4.59
C VAL A 143 11.10 -3.83 5.41
N SER A 144 10.71 -2.74 6.05
CA SER A 144 11.61 -1.94 6.88
C SER A 144 12.15 -2.73 8.08
N ASP A 145 11.31 -3.51 8.74
CA ASP A 145 11.75 -4.39 9.84
C ASP A 145 12.78 -5.42 9.35
N MET A 146 12.60 -5.96 8.15
CA MET A 146 13.57 -6.85 7.53
C MET A 146 14.89 -6.15 7.23
N LEU A 147 14.84 -4.95 6.63
CA LEU A 147 16.03 -4.21 6.19
C LEU A 147 16.83 -3.63 7.38
N SER A 148 16.15 -3.18 8.43
CA SER A 148 16.80 -2.63 9.62
C SER A 148 17.25 -3.74 10.58
N ASN A 149 16.30 -4.39 11.22
CA ASN A 149 16.58 -5.39 12.25
C ASN A 149 16.99 -6.74 11.67
N GLY A 150 16.36 -7.18 10.56
CA GLY A 150 16.57 -8.52 10.02
C GLY A 150 18.02 -8.77 9.58
N ILE A 151 18.59 -7.90 8.75
CA ILE A 151 19.95 -8.04 8.22
C ILE A 151 20.99 -7.97 9.35
N ILE A 152 20.85 -6.98 10.25
CA ILE A 152 21.77 -6.84 11.39
C ILE A 152 21.66 -8.04 12.32
N ASN A 153 20.46 -8.52 12.62
CA ASN A 153 20.29 -9.66 13.49
C ASN A 153 20.91 -10.95 12.90
N VAL A 154 20.85 -11.17 11.57
CA VAL A 154 21.57 -12.29 10.96
C VAL A 154 23.08 -12.20 11.25
N ILE A 155 23.69 -11.02 11.04
CA ILE A 155 25.11 -10.81 11.30
C ILE A 155 25.42 -11.03 12.79
N LEU A 156 24.57 -10.51 13.66
CA LEU A 156 24.74 -10.63 15.12
C LEU A 156 24.64 -12.08 15.60
N GLU A 157 23.66 -12.83 15.13
CA GLU A 157 23.50 -14.25 15.52
C GLU A 157 24.66 -15.10 15.01
N CYS A 158 25.17 -14.83 13.79
CA CYS A 158 26.39 -15.45 13.29
C CYS A 158 27.62 -15.10 14.14
N LEU A 159 27.79 -13.83 14.53
CA LEU A 159 28.88 -13.40 15.41
C LEU A 159 28.73 -13.97 16.82
N ASN A 160 27.52 -13.98 17.39
CA ASN A 160 27.27 -14.62 18.70
C ASN A 160 27.66 -16.10 18.68
N MET A 161 27.25 -16.84 17.65
CA MET A 161 27.59 -18.26 17.52
C MET A 161 29.11 -18.43 17.39
N LEU A 162 29.78 -17.58 16.61
CA LEU A 162 31.25 -17.59 16.46
C LEU A 162 31.93 -17.30 17.81
N PHE A 163 31.52 -16.27 18.52
CA PHE A 163 32.11 -15.94 19.82
C PHE A 163 31.87 -17.04 20.86
N ILE A 164 30.66 -17.60 20.96
CA ILE A 164 30.39 -18.72 21.84
C ILE A 164 31.32 -19.88 21.51
N MET A 165 31.52 -20.24 20.26
CA MET A 165 32.46 -21.29 19.86
C MET A 165 33.90 -20.95 20.28
N ILE A 166 34.38 -19.72 20.02
CA ILE A 166 35.73 -19.28 20.43
C ILE A 166 35.90 -19.44 21.95
N PHE A 167 34.95 -18.93 22.74
CA PHE A 167 35.02 -19.04 24.20
C PHE A 167 34.97 -20.48 24.69
N MET A 168 34.14 -21.34 24.08
CA MET A 168 34.09 -22.77 24.40
C MET A 168 35.42 -23.46 24.12
N PHE A 169 36.01 -23.25 22.93
CA PHE A 169 37.30 -23.82 22.58
C PHE A 169 38.44 -23.30 23.49
N PHE A 170 38.36 -22.06 23.90
CA PHE A 170 39.30 -21.47 24.85
C PHE A 170 39.22 -22.12 26.24
N VAL A 171 37.99 -22.47 26.69
CA VAL A 171 37.77 -23.12 27.99
C VAL A 171 38.20 -24.60 27.96
N ASN A 172 37.71 -25.40 27.03
CA ASN A 172 38.09 -26.80 26.88
C ASN A 172 37.71 -27.38 25.51
N VAL A 173 38.73 -27.75 24.71
CA VAL A 173 38.57 -28.26 23.37
C VAL A 173 37.74 -29.58 23.30
N LYS A 174 37.99 -30.50 24.22
CA LYS A 174 37.36 -31.83 24.22
C LYS A 174 35.83 -31.70 24.50
N LEU A 175 35.47 -30.89 25.51
CA LEU A 175 34.07 -30.63 25.83
C LEU A 175 33.35 -29.81 24.74
N SER A 176 34.07 -28.91 24.05
CA SER A 176 33.53 -28.18 22.88
C SER A 176 33.14 -29.12 21.75
N LEU A 177 33.95 -30.15 21.47
CA LEU A 177 33.62 -31.16 20.47
C LEU A 177 32.38 -31.98 20.85
N VAL A 178 32.16 -32.22 22.16
CA VAL A 178 30.92 -32.85 22.64
C VAL A 178 29.71 -31.98 22.33
N VAL A 179 29.81 -30.66 22.55
CA VAL A 179 28.70 -29.75 22.21
C VAL A 179 28.43 -29.75 20.70
N LEU A 180 29.47 -29.67 19.89
CA LEU A 180 29.34 -29.65 18.45
C LEU A 180 28.80 -30.98 17.86
N SER A 181 29.02 -32.12 18.53
CA SER A 181 28.43 -33.39 18.12
C SER A 181 26.90 -33.43 18.22
N GLY A 182 26.29 -32.53 18.99
CA GLY A 182 24.85 -32.33 19.04
C GLY A 182 24.26 -31.65 17.79
N LEU A 183 25.07 -30.90 17.01
CA LEU A 183 24.61 -30.18 15.81
C LEU A 183 23.98 -31.07 14.75
N PRO A 184 24.61 -32.18 14.30
CA PRO A 184 24.02 -33.07 13.31
C PRO A 184 22.68 -33.63 13.76
N ILE A 185 22.56 -34.03 15.05
CA ILE A 185 21.32 -34.56 15.64
C ILE A 185 20.24 -33.50 15.59
N PHE A 186 20.57 -32.28 16.05
CA PHE A 186 19.67 -31.14 16.01
C PHE A 186 19.21 -30.82 14.60
N ALA A 187 20.13 -30.76 13.62
CA ALA A 187 19.83 -30.46 12.24
C ALA A 187 18.83 -31.44 11.62
N VAL A 188 19.01 -32.74 11.86
CA VAL A 188 18.08 -33.80 11.38
C VAL A 188 16.70 -33.61 11.96
N ILE A 189 16.59 -33.44 13.29
CA ILE A 189 15.31 -33.24 13.99
C ILE A 189 14.61 -31.98 13.46
N MET A 190 15.34 -30.88 13.33
CA MET A 190 14.78 -29.62 12.86
C MET A 190 14.32 -29.68 11.40
N MET A 191 15.07 -30.34 10.51
CA MET A 191 14.64 -30.53 9.11
C MET A 191 13.32 -31.32 9.04
N MET A 192 13.16 -32.36 9.85
CA MET A 192 11.92 -33.15 9.90
C MET A 192 10.72 -32.32 10.38
N ILE A 193 10.89 -31.54 11.46
CA ILE A 193 9.83 -30.69 12.01
C ILE A 193 9.48 -29.57 11.04
N LYS A 194 10.48 -28.85 10.51
CA LYS A 194 10.29 -27.69 9.61
C LYS A 194 9.56 -28.06 8.32
N LYS A 195 9.86 -29.22 7.72
CA LYS A 195 9.16 -29.71 6.53
C LYS A 195 7.65 -29.88 6.78
N ARG A 196 7.28 -30.50 7.93
CA ARG A 196 5.87 -30.68 8.30
C ARG A 196 5.20 -29.37 8.70
N GLN A 197 5.90 -28.52 9.45
CA GLN A 197 5.45 -27.20 9.86
C GLN A 197 5.11 -26.34 8.64
N ARG A 198 6.01 -26.26 7.65
CA ARG A 198 5.79 -25.49 6.41
C ARG A 198 4.51 -25.92 5.69
N LYS A 199 4.31 -27.23 5.51
CA LYS A 199 3.10 -27.77 4.86
C LYS A 199 1.83 -27.41 5.65
N ALA A 200 1.87 -27.52 6.97
CA ALA A 200 0.73 -27.21 7.82
C ALA A 200 0.38 -25.71 7.79
N TRP A 201 1.37 -24.81 7.79
CA TRP A 201 1.13 -23.36 7.67
C TRP A 201 0.62 -22.95 6.28
N GLN A 202 1.03 -23.65 5.23
CA GLN A 202 0.48 -23.45 3.89
C GLN A 202 -1.02 -23.80 3.84
N ASP A 203 -1.42 -24.92 4.46
CA ASP A 203 -2.84 -25.28 4.59
C ASP A 203 -3.64 -24.23 5.38
N VAL A 204 -3.08 -23.70 6.48
CA VAL A 204 -3.70 -22.57 7.23
C VAL A 204 -3.89 -21.36 6.33
N SER A 205 -2.88 -20.98 5.56
CA SER A 205 -2.95 -19.84 4.63
C SER A 205 -4.09 -20.00 3.63
N ASN A 206 -4.21 -21.18 3.01
CA ASN A 206 -5.26 -21.48 2.05
C ASN A 206 -6.67 -21.40 2.70
N LYS A 207 -6.85 -22.02 3.87
CA LYS A 207 -8.14 -21.99 4.58
C LYS A 207 -8.49 -20.59 5.09
N SER A 208 -7.48 -19.78 5.48
CA SER A 208 -7.66 -18.38 5.85
C SER A 208 -8.12 -17.53 4.65
N SER A 209 -7.49 -17.72 3.48
CA SER A 209 -7.88 -17.00 2.25
C SER A 209 -9.32 -17.30 1.86
N ASN A 210 -9.73 -18.57 1.91
CA ASN A 210 -11.10 -19.00 1.60
C ASN A 210 -12.12 -18.40 2.58
N LEU A 211 -11.79 -18.38 3.88
CA LEU A 211 -12.65 -17.79 4.91
C LEU A 211 -12.79 -16.27 4.73
N ASN A 212 -11.68 -15.57 4.46
CA ASN A 212 -11.68 -14.13 4.27
C ASN A 212 -12.45 -13.71 2.99
N ALA A 213 -12.29 -14.48 1.89
CA ALA A 213 -13.06 -14.23 0.67
C ALA A 213 -14.57 -14.37 0.92
N TYR A 214 -14.99 -15.41 1.65
CA TYR A 214 -16.38 -15.60 2.04
C TYR A 214 -16.90 -14.48 2.93
N LEU A 215 -16.12 -14.05 3.94
CA LEU A 215 -16.47 -12.92 4.81
C LEU A 215 -16.65 -11.62 4.02
N GLN A 216 -15.71 -11.31 3.13
CA GLN A 216 -15.77 -10.11 2.31
C GLN A 216 -17.04 -10.08 1.43
N GLU A 217 -17.35 -11.21 0.77
CA GLU A 217 -18.56 -11.34 -0.06
C GLU A 217 -19.83 -11.14 0.77
N ASN A 218 -19.94 -11.80 1.94
CA ASN A 218 -21.12 -11.71 2.78
C ASN A 218 -21.30 -10.36 3.49
N ILE A 219 -20.21 -9.69 3.89
CA ILE A 219 -20.30 -8.34 4.46
C ILE A 219 -20.74 -7.35 3.39
N THR A 220 -20.18 -7.44 2.19
CA THR A 220 -20.57 -6.57 1.07
C THR A 220 -22.01 -6.83 0.65
N GLY A 221 -22.43 -8.11 0.62
CA GLY A 221 -23.77 -8.55 0.28
C GLY A 221 -24.78 -8.63 1.44
N ALA A 222 -24.47 -8.07 2.63
CA ALA A 222 -25.30 -8.23 3.83
C ALA A 222 -26.76 -7.81 3.63
N ARG A 223 -27.00 -6.69 2.92
CA ARG A 223 -28.38 -6.25 2.58
C ARG A 223 -29.13 -7.29 1.74
N VAL A 224 -28.45 -7.90 0.77
CA VAL A 224 -29.04 -8.94 -0.09
C VAL A 224 -29.39 -10.17 0.76
N THR A 225 -28.48 -10.60 1.64
CA THR A 225 -28.69 -11.70 2.58
C THR A 225 -29.96 -11.46 3.42
N GLN A 226 -30.12 -10.27 4.00
CA GLN A 226 -31.27 -9.89 4.83
C GLN A 226 -32.58 -9.82 4.02
N ILE A 227 -32.56 -9.23 2.80
CA ILE A 227 -33.74 -9.15 1.94
C ILE A 227 -34.26 -10.55 1.56
N PHE A 228 -33.34 -11.50 1.34
CA PHE A 228 -33.69 -12.86 0.98
C PHE A 228 -33.75 -13.83 2.19
N THR A 229 -33.61 -13.33 3.43
CA THR A 229 -33.68 -14.12 4.68
C THR A 229 -32.80 -15.37 4.64
N ARG A 230 -31.50 -15.19 4.24
CA ARG A 230 -30.51 -16.27 4.09
C ARG A 230 -29.43 -16.26 5.17
N GLU A 231 -29.68 -15.60 6.30
CA GLU A 231 -28.70 -15.42 7.39
C GLU A 231 -28.28 -16.77 7.96
N GLU A 232 -29.25 -17.66 8.20
CA GLU A 232 -28.98 -18.99 8.78
C GLU A 232 -28.14 -19.87 7.83
N GLU A 233 -28.46 -19.87 6.52
CA GLU A 233 -27.69 -20.63 5.53
C GLU A 233 -26.24 -20.12 5.45
N ASN A 234 -26.05 -18.79 5.47
CA ASN A 234 -24.73 -18.17 5.42
C ASN A 234 -23.95 -18.44 6.69
N ALA A 235 -24.59 -18.42 7.87
CA ALA A 235 -23.98 -18.78 9.13
C ALA A 235 -23.46 -20.24 9.13
N GLN A 236 -24.28 -21.18 8.63
CA GLN A 236 -23.86 -22.60 8.54
C GLN A 236 -22.65 -22.80 7.60
N ILE A 237 -22.58 -22.05 6.48
CA ILE A 237 -21.41 -22.09 5.58
C ILE A 237 -20.18 -21.52 6.28
N PHE A 238 -20.35 -20.38 6.95
CA PHE A 238 -19.27 -19.75 7.72
C PHE A 238 -18.71 -20.68 8.80
N ASP A 239 -19.59 -21.35 9.55
CA ASP A 239 -19.19 -22.31 10.58
C ASP A 239 -18.37 -23.46 10.00
N LYS A 240 -18.77 -24.00 8.83
CA LYS A 240 -18.00 -25.04 8.14
C LYS A 240 -16.61 -24.58 7.70
N LEU A 241 -16.51 -23.36 7.16
CA LEU A 241 -15.22 -22.78 6.75
C LEU A 241 -14.34 -22.47 7.97
N SER A 242 -14.92 -21.89 9.01
CA SER A 242 -14.25 -21.58 10.26
C SER A 242 -13.74 -22.84 10.96
N GLU A 243 -14.52 -23.93 10.96
CA GLU A 243 -14.09 -25.22 11.52
C GLU A 243 -12.94 -25.84 10.72
N LYS A 244 -12.94 -25.75 9.39
CA LYS A 244 -11.80 -26.18 8.54
C LYS A 244 -10.55 -25.37 8.88
N TYR A 245 -10.67 -24.04 8.97
CA TYR A 245 -9.57 -23.16 9.38
C TYR A 245 -9.04 -23.52 10.78
N ARG A 246 -9.93 -23.69 11.76
CA ARG A 246 -9.59 -24.06 13.13
C ARG A 246 -8.79 -25.37 13.19
N LYS A 247 -9.21 -26.40 12.44
CA LYS A 247 -8.49 -27.68 12.40
C LYS A 247 -7.08 -27.54 11.80
N SER A 248 -6.96 -26.80 10.68
CA SER A 248 -5.66 -26.54 10.06
C SER A 248 -4.76 -25.72 10.99
N TRP A 249 -5.30 -24.71 11.67
CA TRP A 249 -4.57 -23.91 12.66
C TRP A 249 -4.02 -24.76 13.81
N ILE A 250 -4.86 -25.58 14.44
CA ILE A 250 -4.44 -26.47 15.53
C ILE A 250 -3.33 -27.42 15.07
N ASN A 251 -3.46 -27.96 13.84
CA ASN A 251 -2.42 -28.84 13.27
C ASN A 251 -1.10 -28.08 13.04
N ALA A 252 -1.13 -26.85 12.53
CA ALA A 252 0.07 -26.03 12.33
C ALA A 252 0.75 -25.67 13.66
N VAL A 253 -0.03 -25.25 14.66
CA VAL A 253 0.45 -24.92 16.00
C VAL A 253 1.08 -26.15 16.68
N LYS A 254 0.51 -27.35 16.48
CA LYS A 254 1.11 -28.60 16.97
C LYS A 254 2.55 -28.78 16.51
N TYR A 255 2.83 -28.58 15.21
CA TYR A 255 4.19 -28.68 14.69
C TYR A 255 5.07 -27.51 15.12
N SER A 256 4.52 -26.30 15.24
CA SER A 256 5.25 -25.14 15.74
C SER A 256 5.68 -25.33 17.19
N ASN A 257 4.81 -25.88 18.03
CA ASN A 257 5.09 -26.11 19.44
C ASN A 257 6.08 -27.28 19.68
N LEU A 258 6.34 -28.12 18.68
CA LEU A 258 7.38 -29.16 18.79
C LEU A 258 8.81 -28.61 18.67
N VAL A 259 9.00 -27.42 18.12
CA VAL A 259 10.31 -26.82 17.87
C VAL A 259 11.06 -26.56 19.17
N TRP A 260 10.40 -25.90 20.15
CA TRP A 260 11.03 -25.55 21.42
C TRP A 260 11.40 -26.80 22.27
N PRO A 261 10.51 -27.76 22.53
CA PRO A 261 10.88 -29.00 23.26
C PRO A 261 11.97 -29.82 22.54
N ALA A 262 11.94 -29.87 21.20
CA ALA A 262 12.99 -30.57 20.46
C ALA A 262 14.37 -29.93 20.69
N THR A 263 14.43 -28.58 20.67
CA THR A 263 15.67 -27.84 20.93
C THR A 263 16.15 -28.02 22.37
N ASP A 264 15.23 -27.91 23.34
CA ASP A 264 15.56 -28.04 24.76
C ASP A 264 16.01 -29.46 25.14
N ASN A 265 15.36 -30.49 24.57
CA ASN A 265 15.78 -31.87 24.76
C ASN A 265 17.19 -32.13 24.21
N VAL A 266 17.53 -31.65 22.98
CA VAL A 266 18.88 -31.78 22.45
C VAL A 266 19.87 -31.01 23.31
N SER A 267 19.56 -29.79 23.73
CA SER A 267 20.40 -29.00 24.65
C SER A 267 20.63 -29.74 25.98
N THR A 268 19.59 -30.33 26.53
CA THR A 268 19.66 -31.07 27.78
C THR A 268 20.50 -32.35 27.66
N LEU A 269 20.35 -33.11 26.56
CA LEU A 269 21.18 -34.26 26.25
C LEU A 269 22.66 -33.88 26.09
N VAL A 270 22.96 -32.78 25.41
CA VAL A 270 24.33 -32.26 25.27
C VAL A 270 24.89 -31.82 26.62
N ARG A 271 24.10 -31.14 27.45
CA ARG A 271 24.53 -30.80 28.83
C ARG A 271 24.81 -32.04 29.68
N ALA A 272 23.94 -33.04 29.62
CA ALA A 272 24.18 -34.31 30.30
C ALA A 272 25.48 -34.99 29.77
N ALA A 273 25.72 -34.97 28.47
CA ALA A 273 26.96 -35.49 27.87
C ALA A 273 28.20 -34.74 28.37
N ILE A 274 28.13 -33.39 28.57
CA ILE A 274 29.23 -32.62 29.18
C ILE A 274 29.56 -33.14 30.58
N PHE A 275 28.53 -33.40 31.43
CA PHE A 275 28.76 -33.94 32.75
C PHE A 275 29.34 -35.37 32.70
N VAL A 276 28.80 -36.26 31.87
CA VAL A 276 29.28 -37.63 31.73
C VAL A 276 30.72 -37.64 31.23
N VAL A 277 31.01 -36.93 30.16
CA VAL A 277 32.38 -36.91 29.60
C VAL A 277 33.34 -36.17 30.53
N GLY A 278 32.93 -35.06 31.14
CA GLY A 278 33.76 -34.28 32.05
C GLY A 278 34.12 -34.99 33.35
N LEU A 279 33.17 -35.73 33.91
CA LEU A 279 33.37 -36.40 35.24
C LEU A 279 33.84 -37.83 35.13
N LEU A 280 33.41 -38.59 34.10
CA LEU A 280 33.66 -40.03 34.00
C LEU A 280 34.73 -40.40 32.98
N VAL A 281 34.88 -39.65 31.89
CA VAL A 281 35.81 -39.94 30.80
C VAL A 281 37.10 -39.15 30.93
N LEU A 282 37.02 -37.88 31.30
CA LEU A 282 38.16 -37.01 31.50
C LEU A 282 38.59 -37.09 32.98
N THR A 283 39.89 -37.25 33.25
CA THR A 283 40.38 -37.33 34.64
C THR A 283 40.09 -36.03 35.41
N PRO A 284 39.81 -36.10 36.76
CA PRO A 284 39.57 -34.90 37.57
C PRO A 284 40.69 -33.85 37.50
N ALA A 285 41.90 -34.25 37.19
CA ALA A 285 43.05 -33.34 36.94
C ALA A 285 42.93 -32.57 35.62
N ALA A 286 42.11 -33.03 34.66
CA ALA A 286 41.96 -32.43 33.35
C ALA A 286 40.77 -31.49 33.21
N VAL A 287 39.75 -31.58 34.11
CA VAL A 287 38.53 -30.76 34.03
C VAL A 287 38.07 -30.41 35.45
N SER A 288 38.05 -29.12 35.74
CA SER A 288 37.56 -28.56 37.01
C SER A 288 36.02 -28.49 37.03
N LEU A 289 35.45 -28.37 38.24
CA LEU A 289 34.00 -28.14 38.40
C LEU A 289 33.54 -26.84 37.72
N GLY A 290 34.33 -25.77 37.83
CA GLY A 290 34.08 -24.49 37.20
C GLY A 290 34.08 -24.61 35.68
N THR A 291 35.00 -25.41 35.11
CA THR A 291 35.03 -25.69 33.65
C THR A 291 33.74 -26.36 33.20
N ILE A 292 33.20 -27.34 33.92
CA ILE A 292 31.94 -28.01 33.57
C ILE A 292 30.77 -27.02 33.63
N VAL A 293 30.70 -26.17 34.66
CA VAL A 293 29.64 -25.17 34.83
C VAL A 293 29.71 -24.13 33.70
N ALA A 294 30.89 -23.62 33.36
CA ALA A 294 31.06 -22.66 32.28
C ALA A 294 30.68 -23.28 30.93
N MET A 295 31.15 -24.49 30.63
CA MET A 295 30.80 -25.20 29.39
C MET A 295 29.29 -25.48 29.28
N THR A 296 28.62 -25.81 30.39
CA THR A 296 27.17 -26.01 30.39
C THR A 296 26.42 -24.70 30.08
N SER A 297 26.91 -23.56 30.60
CA SER A 297 26.36 -22.24 30.34
C SER A 297 26.52 -21.85 28.86
N TYR A 298 27.72 -22.04 28.30
CA TYR A 298 27.94 -21.80 26.86
C TYR A 298 27.12 -22.75 25.99
N ALA A 299 27.06 -24.03 26.33
CA ALA A 299 26.22 -24.99 25.60
C ALA A 299 24.75 -24.60 25.61
N SER A 300 24.22 -24.08 26.73
CA SER A 300 22.84 -23.57 26.79
C SER A 300 22.62 -22.36 25.88
N SER A 301 23.60 -21.45 25.80
CA SER A 301 23.51 -20.25 24.97
C SER A 301 23.75 -20.52 23.47
N PHE A 302 24.35 -21.66 23.12
CA PHE A 302 24.74 -22.00 21.74
C PHE A 302 23.56 -22.25 20.80
N TRP A 303 22.45 -22.79 21.31
CA TRP A 303 21.30 -23.17 20.50
C TRP A 303 20.39 -22.00 20.13
N GLN A 304 20.39 -20.92 20.94
CA GLN A 304 19.52 -19.76 20.72
C GLN A 304 19.80 -19.03 19.40
N PRO A 305 21.04 -18.72 19.02
CA PRO A 305 21.36 -18.13 17.71
C PRO A 305 20.83 -18.93 16.53
N ILE A 306 20.94 -20.27 16.58
CA ILE A 306 20.48 -21.15 15.50
C ILE A 306 18.96 -21.07 15.34
N MET A 307 18.22 -21.01 16.46
CA MET A 307 16.77 -20.84 16.45
C MET A 307 16.37 -19.47 15.89
N ASN A 308 17.06 -18.43 16.31
CA ASN A 308 16.81 -17.07 15.87
C ASN A 308 17.07 -16.92 14.35
N LEU A 309 18.19 -17.45 13.84
CA LEU A 309 18.48 -17.47 12.40
C LEU A 309 17.40 -18.18 11.59
N SER A 310 16.87 -19.31 12.09
CA SER A 310 15.77 -20.03 11.43
C SER A 310 14.49 -19.18 11.34
N ASN A 311 14.17 -18.42 12.37
CA ASN A 311 13.00 -17.52 12.38
C ASN A 311 13.20 -16.31 11.48
N ILE A 312 14.40 -15.71 11.51
CA ILE A 312 14.76 -14.59 10.64
C ILE A 312 14.66 -15.02 9.17
N PHE A 313 15.15 -16.19 8.81
CA PHE A 313 15.08 -16.70 7.44
C PHE A 313 13.64 -16.82 6.92
N ASN A 314 12.72 -17.34 7.75
CA ASN A 314 11.30 -17.42 7.38
C ASN A 314 10.70 -16.01 7.15
N ASN A 315 11.04 -15.04 8.00
CA ASN A 315 10.60 -13.66 7.85
C ASN A 315 11.17 -13.02 6.58
N PHE A 316 12.40 -13.34 6.21
CA PHE A 316 13.02 -12.86 4.96
C PHE A 316 12.26 -13.33 3.73
N ILE A 317 11.88 -14.61 3.65
CA ILE A 317 11.11 -15.14 2.53
C ILE A 317 9.80 -14.38 2.34
N ASN A 318 9.06 -14.14 3.41
CA ASN A 318 7.79 -13.40 3.34
C ASN A 318 7.98 -11.93 2.94
N ASN A 319 9.00 -11.28 3.48
CA ASN A 319 9.24 -9.86 3.24
C ASN A 319 9.84 -9.56 1.87
N ILE A 320 10.53 -10.52 1.23
CA ILE A 320 11.00 -10.37 -0.16
C ILE A 320 9.82 -10.25 -1.12
N ALA A 321 8.74 -11.03 -0.93
CA ALA A 321 7.55 -10.89 -1.74
C ALA A 321 6.91 -9.50 -1.59
N TYR A 322 6.93 -8.90 -0.39
CA TYR A 322 6.45 -7.53 -0.19
C TYR A 322 7.37 -6.50 -0.86
N LEU A 323 8.68 -6.73 -0.80
CA LEU A 323 9.66 -5.87 -1.47
C LEU A 323 9.47 -5.87 -3.00
N GLU A 324 9.22 -7.03 -3.58
CA GLU A 324 8.87 -7.19 -4.99
C GLU A 324 7.66 -6.33 -5.37
N ARG A 325 6.58 -6.39 -4.58
CA ARG A 325 5.37 -5.60 -4.81
C ARG A 325 5.58 -4.08 -4.68
N ILE A 326 6.48 -3.66 -3.80
CA ILE A 326 6.87 -2.25 -3.68
C ILE A 326 7.62 -1.80 -4.93
N PHE A 327 8.64 -2.59 -5.36
CA PHE A 327 9.41 -2.24 -6.55
C PHE A 327 8.61 -2.35 -7.84
N GLU A 328 7.70 -3.32 -7.99
CA GLU A 328 6.75 -3.33 -9.11
C GLU A 328 5.97 -2.02 -9.20
N THR A 329 5.59 -1.44 -8.07
CA THR A 329 4.89 -0.15 -8.07
C THR A 329 5.81 1.01 -8.40
N LEU A 330 7.05 1.02 -7.88
CA LEU A 330 8.06 2.05 -8.18
C LEU A 330 8.60 1.98 -9.62
N ASP A 331 8.51 0.81 -10.26
CA ASP A 331 8.94 0.57 -11.63
C ASP A 331 7.83 0.76 -12.66
N GLU A 332 6.59 0.93 -12.22
CA GLU A 332 5.48 1.23 -13.12
C GLU A 332 5.77 2.54 -13.86
N PRO A 333 5.77 2.55 -15.19
CA PRO A 333 6.15 3.74 -15.92
C PRO A 333 5.09 4.84 -15.80
N ALA A 334 5.51 6.06 -15.52
CA ALA A 334 4.68 7.25 -15.66
C ALA A 334 4.53 7.59 -17.16
N THR A 335 3.65 6.85 -17.87
CA THR A 335 3.48 6.94 -19.32
C THR A 335 3.01 8.32 -19.75
N ILE A 336 2.23 9.01 -18.92
CA ILE A 336 1.73 10.36 -19.16
C ILE A 336 2.61 11.34 -18.38
N ALA A 337 3.65 11.83 -19.03
CA ALA A 337 4.60 12.78 -18.46
C ALA A 337 4.89 13.91 -19.45
N ASP A 338 5.49 14.98 -18.96
CA ASP A 338 5.97 16.06 -19.81
C ASP A 338 7.11 15.54 -20.69
N LYS A 339 7.00 15.81 -22.02
CA LYS A 339 8.08 15.50 -22.93
C LYS A 339 9.31 16.38 -22.63
N PRO A 340 10.53 15.95 -22.95
CA PRO A 340 11.75 16.73 -22.65
C PRO A 340 11.74 18.17 -23.18
N ASN A 341 10.98 18.42 -24.25
CA ASN A 341 10.83 19.73 -24.88
C ASN A 341 9.43 20.33 -24.68
N ALA A 342 8.64 19.84 -23.71
CA ALA A 342 7.33 20.37 -23.43
C ALA A 342 7.43 21.85 -23.02
N GLN A 343 6.55 22.67 -23.57
CA GLN A 343 6.49 24.10 -23.32
C GLN A 343 5.23 24.46 -22.54
N ASP A 344 5.27 25.56 -21.84
CA ASP A 344 4.07 26.13 -21.26
C ASP A 344 3.07 26.49 -22.38
N ILE A 345 1.81 26.06 -22.24
CA ILE A 345 0.78 26.35 -23.24
C ILE A 345 0.43 27.85 -23.30
N GLY A 346 0.76 28.61 -22.23
CA GLY A 346 0.39 30.00 -22.03
C GLY A 346 -1.11 30.19 -21.77
N ASP A 347 -1.56 31.43 -21.70
CA ASP A 347 -2.99 31.74 -21.56
C ASP A 347 -3.75 31.28 -22.80
N ILE A 348 -4.81 30.50 -22.58
CA ILE A 348 -5.65 29.97 -23.65
C ILE A 348 -6.95 30.74 -23.80
N THR A 349 -7.46 30.81 -25.02
CA THR A 349 -8.82 31.34 -25.31
C THR A 349 -9.86 30.23 -25.30
N GLY A 350 -9.44 28.98 -25.54
CA GLY A 350 -10.27 27.79 -25.44
C GLY A 350 -10.79 27.27 -26.79
N GLU A 351 -10.15 27.58 -27.92
CA GLU A 351 -10.41 26.89 -29.20
C GLU A 351 -9.87 25.47 -29.11
N VAL A 352 -10.72 24.46 -29.35
CA VAL A 352 -10.34 23.05 -29.30
C VAL A 352 -10.54 22.40 -30.64
N LYS A 353 -9.51 21.70 -31.13
CA LYS A 353 -9.59 20.94 -32.39
C LYS A 353 -9.06 19.52 -32.19
N PHE A 354 -9.87 18.55 -32.62
CA PHE A 354 -9.48 17.15 -32.81
C PHE A 354 -9.23 16.95 -34.31
N ASP A 355 -8.12 16.33 -34.66
CA ASP A 355 -7.68 16.13 -36.05
C ASP A 355 -7.25 14.68 -36.25
N ASP A 356 -8.14 13.89 -36.86
CA ASP A 356 -7.95 12.48 -37.21
C ASP A 356 -7.59 11.59 -36.01
N VAL A 357 -8.24 11.80 -34.86
CA VAL A 357 -7.91 11.16 -33.59
C VAL A 357 -8.41 9.73 -33.55
N THR A 358 -7.49 8.80 -33.26
CA THR A 358 -7.79 7.38 -32.99
C THR A 358 -7.24 6.99 -31.61
N PHE A 359 -8.01 6.20 -30.86
CA PHE A 359 -7.64 5.79 -29.51
C PHE A 359 -8.21 4.43 -29.09
N SER A 360 -7.39 3.67 -28.36
CA SER A 360 -7.71 2.36 -27.76
C SER A 360 -7.21 2.28 -26.33
N TYR A 361 -8.03 1.84 -25.38
CA TYR A 361 -7.55 1.54 -24.00
C TYR A 361 -6.70 0.27 -23.93
N GLU A 362 -7.02 -0.72 -24.77
CA GLU A 362 -6.27 -1.97 -24.91
C GLU A 362 -5.93 -2.17 -26.38
N GLN A 363 -4.75 -2.74 -26.65
CA GLN A 363 -4.36 -3.05 -28.02
C GLN A 363 -5.41 -3.90 -28.74
N GLY A 364 -5.87 -3.41 -29.90
CA GLY A 364 -6.88 -4.09 -30.72
C GLY A 364 -8.34 -3.82 -30.35
N LYS A 365 -8.60 -3.00 -29.32
CA LYS A 365 -9.97 -2.58 -28.95
C LYS A 365 -10.13 -1.07 -29.11
N THR A 366 -10.21 -0.62 -30.36
CA THR A 366 -10.41 0.79 -30.69
C THR A 366 -11.75 1.30 -30.17
N VAL A 367 -11.72 2.41 -29.44
CA VAL A 367 -12.90 3.07 -28.87
C VAL A 367 -13.30 4.30 -29.70
N LEU A 368 -12.31 5.06 -30.18
CA LEU A 368 -12.52 6.19 -31.08
C LEU A 368 -11.67 5.99 -32.33
N GLU A 369 -12.24 6.24 -33.52
CA GLU A 369 -11.59 5.99 -34.80
C GLU A 369 -11.82 7.17 -35.74
N HIS A 370 -10.72 7.80 -36.19
CA HIS A 370 -10.71 8.93 -37.16
C HIS A 370 -11.64 10.09 -36.76
N ILE A 371 -11.67 10.49 -35.49
CA ILE A 371 -12.53 11.58 -35.00
C ILE A 371 -11.89 12.93 -35.35
N SER A 372 -12.67 13.78 -36.04
CA SER A 372 -12.29 15.17 -36.36
C SER A 372 -13.45 16.11 -36.05
N PHE A 373 -13.18 17.16 -35.28
CA PHE A 373 -14.12 18.25 -35.03
C PHE A 373 -13.39 19.47 -34.48
N ASP A 374 -14.07 20.61 -34.51
CA ASP A 374 -13.63 21.88 -33.92
C ASP A 374 -14.69 22.47 -33.00
N VAL A 375 -14.23 23.16 -31.97
CA VAL A 375 -15.06 23.88 -30.98
C VAL A 375 -14.47 25.26 -30.78
N LYS A 376 -15.29 26.29 -30.97
CA LYS A 376 -14.87 27.69 -30.84
C LYS A 376 -14.74 28.12 -29.38
N PRO A 377 -13.94 29.16 -29.09
CA PRO A 377 -13.89 29.73 -27.76
C PRO A 377 -15.28 30.11 -27.23
N GLY A 378 -15.61 29.65 -26.00
CA GLY A 378 -16.88 29.93 -25.36
C GLY A 378 -18.07 29.08 -25.84
N GLU A 379 -17.87 28.16 -26.80
CA GLU A 379 -18.93 27.25 -27.30
C GLU A 379 -19.17 26.10 -26.30
N SER A 380 -20.44 25.79 -26.05
CA SER A 380 -20.87 24.64 -25.25
C SER A 380 -21.20 23.44 -26.13
N VAL A 381 -20.59 22.29 -25.86
CA VAL A 381 -20.77 21.05 -26.62
C VAL A 381 -21.35 19.95 -25.74
N ALA A 382 -22.51 19.41 -26.12
CA ALA A 382 -23.05 18.22 -25.48
C ALA A 382 -22.58 16.95 -26.21
N LEU A 383 -21.97 16.03 -25.48
CA LEU A 383 -21.60 14.69 -25.93
C LEU A 383 -22.69 13.70 -25.54
N VAL A 384 -23.40 13.16 -26.52
CA VAL A 384 -24.53 12.25 -26.31
C VAL A 384 -24.32 10.94 -27.07
N GLY A 385 -25.03 9.89 -26.70
CA GLY A 385 -24.92 8.57 -27.34
C GLY A 385 -25.03 7.41 -26.34
N PRO A 386 -25.01 6.17 -26.78
CA PRO A 386 -25.16 5.01 -25.92
C PRO A 386 -24.01 4.86 -24.91
N THR A 387 -24.25 4.10 -23.84
CA THR A 387 -23.20 3.79 -22.87
C THR A 387 -22.09 2.99 -23.55
N GLY A 388 -20.82 3.38 -23.29
CA GLY A 388 -19.67 2.75 -23.93
C GLY A 388 -19.30 3.30 -25.32
N ALA A 389 -20.02 4.29 -25.86
CA ALA A 389 -19.74 4.87 -27.19
C ALA A 389 -18.46 5.70 -27.29
N GLY A 390 -17.79 6.00 -26.14
CA GLY A 390 -16.55 6.80 -26.13
C GLY A 390 -16.71 8.26 -25.69
N LYS A 391 -17.87 8.67 -25.15
CA LYS A 391 -18.10 10.04 -24.65
C LYS A 391 -17.06 10.48 -23.61
N SER A 392 -16.88 9.71 -22.55
CA SER A 392 -15.90 9.99 -21.48
C SER A 392 -14.46 9.86 -22.01
N THR A 393 -14.24 9.09 -23.07
CA THR A 393 -12.94 8.97 -23.73
C THR A 393 -12.54 10.27 -24.41
N VAL A 394 -13.43 10.95 -25.13
CA VAL A 394 -13.16 12.27 -25.74
C VAL A 394 -12.65 13.26 -24.70
N VAL A 395 -13.31 13.30 -23.55
CA VAL A 395 -12.99 14.18 -22.44
C VAL A 395 -11.65 13.80 -21.78
N SER A 396 -11.41 12.50 -21.58
CA SER A 396 -10.15 11.99 -21.03
C SER A 396 -8.94 12.31 -21.91
N LEU A 397 -9.12 12.26 -23.23
CA LEU A 397 -8.08 12.61 -24.20
C LEU A 397 -7.82 14.13 -24.24
N LEU A 398 -8.86 14.97 -24.20
CA LEU A 398 -8.74 16.42 -24.10
C LEU A 398 -7.95 16.83 -22.85
N SER A 399 -8.20 16.16 -21.73
CA SER A 399 -7.52 16.41 -20.45
C SER A 399 -6.13 15.76 -20.37
N ARG A 400 -5.71 15.09 -21.45
CA ARG A 400 -4.46 14.32 -21.54
C ARG A 400 -4.28 13.37 -20.36
N PHE A 401 -5.35 12.63 -20.00
CA PHE A 401 -5.25 11.51 -19.08
C PHE A 401 -4.73 10.25 -19.76
N TYR A 402 -4.83 10.22 -21.08
CA TYR A 402 -4.29 9.20 -21.97
C TYR A 402 -3.66 9.88 -23.20
N ASP A 403 -2.62 9.29 -23.75
CA ASP A 403 -2.05 9.72 -25.04
C ASP A 403 -2.77 9.02 -26.21
N LEU A 404 -2.74 9.62 -27.40
CA LEU A 404 -3.41 9.14 -28.60
C LEU A 404 -2.64 7.98 -29.26
N ASP A 405 -3.36 7.07 -29.93
CA ASP A 405 -2.75 6.11 -30.85
C ASP A 405 -2.31 6.80 -32.14
N SER A 406 -3.14 7.70 -32.70
CA SER A 406 -2.82 8.53 -33.86
C SER A 406 -3.67 9.81 -33.89
N GLY A 407 -3.30 10.75 -34.75
CA GLY A 407 -3.92 12.06 -34.86
C GLY A 407 -3.32 13.09 -33.90
N LYS A 408 -4.01 14.17 -33.66
CA LYS A 408 -3.61 15.23 -32.70
C LYS A 408 -4.79 15.99 -32.15
N ILE A 409 -4.62 16.52 -30.95
CA ILE A 409 -5.55 17.46 -30.31
C ILE A 409 -4.81 18.76 -30.08
N THR A 410 -5.43 19.87 -30.50
CA THR A 410 -4.84 21.20 -30.32
C THR A 410 -5.78 22.10 -29.52
N ILE A 411 -5.19 22.97 -28.70
CA ILE A 411 -5.87 24.07 -28.05
C ILE A 411 -5.23 25.36 -28.49
N ASP A 412 -6.02 26.27 -29.07
CA ASP A 412 -5.56 27.51 -29.71
C ASP A 412 -4.43 27.26 -30.73
N GLY A 413 -4.56 26.19 -31.53
CA GLY A 413 -3.57 25.74 -32.50
C GLY A 413 -2.32 25.06 -31.95
N LYS A 414 -2.13 25.01 -30.62
CA LYS A 414 -0.99 24.36 -29.96
C LYS A 414 -1.33 22.90 -29.64
N ASP A 415 -0.45 21.97 -29.99
CA ASP A 415 -0.60 20.54 -29.71
C ASP A 415 -0.46 20.26 -28.20
N ILE A 416 -1.51 19.70 -27.57
CA ILE A 416 -1.51 19.39 -26.14
C ILE A 416 -0.45 18.36 -25.75
N SER A 417 0.02 17.53 -26.68
CA SER A 417 1.07 16.54 -26.43
C SER A 417 2.46 17.18 -26.24
N GLN A 418 2.62 18.44 -26.66
CA GLN A 418 3.85 19.23 -26.51
C GLN A 418 3.76 20.25 -25.37
N ALA A 419 2.60 20.37 -24.71
CA ALA A 419 2.41 21.23 -23.55
C ALA A 419 2.81 20.51 -22.26
N THR A 420 3.23 21.29 -21.25
CA THR A 420 3.38 20.74 -19.90
C THR A 420 2.02 20.43 -19.30
N LEU A 421 1.90 19.30 -18.60
CA LEU A 421 0.64 18.88 -17.98
C LEU A 421 0.11 19.91 -16.98
N HIS A 422 1.03 20.59 -16.28
CA HIS A 422 0.66 21.63 -15.33
C HIS A 422 0.00 22.82 -16.04
N SER A 423 0.62 23.38 -17.08
CA SER A 423 0.08 24.55 -17.81
C SER A 423 -1.24 24.24 -18.53
N LEU A 424 -1.39 23.00 -19.03
CA LEU A 424 -2.62 22.54 -19.65
C LEU A 424 -3.75 22.39 -18.62
N ARG A 425 -3.52 21.61 -17.56
CA ARG A 425 -4.57 21.24 -16.59
C ARG A 425 -4.95 22.38 -15.65
N SER A 426 -4.04 23.34 -15.39
CA SER A 426 -4.35 24.52 -14.57
C SER A 426 -5.42 25.44 -15.19
N GLN A 427 -5.63 25.36 -16.50
CA GLN A 427 -6.64 26.14 -17.21
C GLN A 427 -7.88 25.31 -17.59
N MET A 428 -7.96 24.07 -17.10
CA MET A 428 -9.09 23.17 -17.30
C MET A 428 -9.83 22.90 -15.99
N GLY A 429 -11.15 23.01 -16.02
CA GLY A 429 -12.02 22.60 -14.92
C GLY A 429 -12.66 21.25 -15.26
N ILE A 430 -12.27 20.19 -14.54
CA ILE A 430 -12.75 18.84 -14.81
C ILE A 430 -13.63 18.37 -13.66
N MET A 431 -14.87 18.05 -13.97
CA MET A 431 -15.83 17.50 -13.04
C MET A 431 -16.24 16.10 -13.48
N LEU A 432 -15.82 15.13 -12.70
CA LEU A 432 -16.16 13.72 -12.92
C LEU A 432 -17.56 13.41 -12.34
N GLN A 433 -18.17 12.33 -12.79
CA GLN A 433 -19.48 11.82 -12.38
C GLN A 433 -19.65 11.78 -10.85
N ASP A 434 -18.65 11.29 -10.12
CA ASP A 434 -18.64 11.28 -8.66
C ASP A 434 -17.86 12.48 -8.11
N SER A 435 -18.57 13.47 -7.58
CA SER A 435 -17.96 14.64 -6.94
C SER A 435 -17.23 14.25 -5.66
N PHE A 436 -15.89 14.15 -5.72
CA PHE A 436 -15.07 13.78 -4.57
C PHE A 436 -14.91 14.96 -3.59
N ILE A 437 -15.25 14.71 -2.33
CA ILE A 437 -15.11 15.67 -1.22
C ILE A 437 -14.03 15.15 -0.27
N PHE A 438 -12.98 15.94 -0.06
CA PHE A 438 -11.92 15.64 0.90
C PHE A 438 -12.41 15.83 2.34
N SER A 439 -11.85 15.05 3.27
CA SER A 439 -12.04 15.30 4.70
C SER A 439 -11.46 16.66 5.08
N GLY A 440 -12.21 17.43 5.89
CA GLY A 440 -11.88 18.80 6.27
C GLY A 440 -13.15 19.65 6.26
N THR A 441 -13.03 20.96 6.09
CA THR A 441 -14.16 21.88 6.05
C THR A 441 -14.71 22.04 4.62
N ILE A 442 -15.93 22.57 4.50
CA ILE A 442 -16.48 22.98 3.19
C ILE A 442 -15.60 24.09 2.60
N TYR A 443 -15.12 25.01 3.43
CA TYR A 443 -14.17 26.05 3.04
C TYR A 443 -12.91 25.47 2.37
N ASP A 444 -12.25 24.49 3.01
CA ASP A 444 -11.05 23.84 2.48
C ASP A 444 -11.33 23.15 1.14
N ASN A 445 -12.50 22.54 1.03
CA ASN A 445 -12.91 21.85 -0.20
C ASN A 445 -13.12 22.80 -1.37
N ILE A 446 -13.67 23.99 -1.16
CA ILE A 446 -13.82 25.01 -2.22
C ILE A 446 -12.45 25.61 -2.54
N ARG A 447 -11.66 25.97 -1.50
CA ARG A 447 -10.32 26.54 -1.63
C ARG A 447 -9.34 25.64 -2.40
N TYR A 448 -9.60 24.33 -2.42
CA TYR A 448 -8.77 23.39 -3.19
C TYR A 448 -8.66 23.74 -4.68
N GLY A 449 -9.63 24.47 -5.26
CA GLY A 449 -9.58 24.99 -6.62
C GLY A 449 -8.48 26.04 -6.84
N ARG A 450 -8.20 26.87 -5.82
CA ARG A 450 -7.11 27.86 -5.80
C ARG A 450 -6.70 28.14 -4.35
N LEU A 451 -5.52 27.65 -3.96
CA LEU A 451 -5.07 27.62 -2.57
C LEU A 451 -4.76 29.01 -1.98
N ASP A 452 -4.48 30.01 -2.80
CA ASP A 452 -4.21 31.40 -2.44
C ASP A 452 -5.45 32.31 -2.49
N ALA A 453 -6.63 31.75 -2.77
CA ALA A 453 -7.88 32.49 -2.82
C ALA A 453 -8.24 33.07 -1.44
N THR A 454 -8.77 34.31 -1.48
CA THR A 454 -9.29 34.97 -0.28
C THR A 454 -10.64 34.39 0.16
N GLU A 455 -11.05 34.65 1.40
CA GLU A 455 -12.35 34.20 1.89
C GLU A 455 -13.51 34.81 1.08
N GLU A 456 -13.37 36.06 0.65
CA GLU A 456 -14.34 36.73 -0.19
C GLU A 456 -14.53 36.06 -1.53
N GLU A 457 -13.43 35.68 -2.21
CA GLU A 457 -13.47 34.97 -3.48
C GLU A 457 -14.11 33.58 -3.35
N ILE A 458 -13.82 32.86 -2.26
CA ILE A 458 -14.43 31.55 -1.97
C ILE A 458 -15.95 31.69 -1.77
N ARG A 459 -16.39 32.69 -0.98
CA ARG A 459 -17.80 32.94 -0.78
C ARG A 459 -18.52 33.41 -2.04
N GLU A 460 -17.88 34.24 -2.85
CA GLU A 460 -18.42 34.70 -4.12
C GLU A 460 -18.56 33.52 -5.13
N ALA A 461 -17.57 32.67 -5.23
CA ALA A 461 -17.67 31.46 -6.04
C ALA A 461 -18.84 30.57 -5.60
N ALA A 462 -19.05 30.39 -4.31
CA ALA A 462 -20.16 29.62 -3.78
C ALA A 462 -21.52 30.26 -4.06
N LYS A 463 -21.63 31.60 -3.97
CA LYS A 463 -22.86 32.35 -4.31
C LYS A 463 -23.20 32.22 -5.79
N ILE A 464 -22.22 32.38 -6.66
CA ILE A 464 -22.43 32.26 -8.11
C ILE A 464 -23.05 30.93 -8.47
N VAL A 465 -22.57 29.83 -7.92
CA VAL A 465 -23.07 28.47 -8.21
C VAL A 465 -24.23 28.05 -7.30
N CYS A 466 -24.84 28.93 -6.55
CA CYS A 466 -25.97 28.68 -5.64
C CYS A 466 -25.64 27.71 -4.48
N ALA A 467 -24.36 27.60 -4.07
CA ALA A 467 -23.95 26.78 -2.93
C ALA A 467 -24.06 27.51 -1.59
N ASP A 468 -23.94 28.84 -1.56
CA ASP A 468 -23.88 29.67 -0.35
C ASP A 468 -25.15 29.53 0.55
N GLU A 469 -26.33 29.36 -0.05
CA GLU A 469 -27.59 29.25 0.70
C GLU A 469 -27.57 28.05 1.64
N PHE A 470 -27.31 26.82 1.10
CA PHE A 470 -27.30 25.62 1.92
C PHE A 470 -26.10 25.58 2.87
N ILE A 471 -24.94 26.17 2.48
CA ILE A 471 -23.77 26.25 3.36
C ILE A 471 -24.08 27.08 4.61
N ASN A 472 -24.73 28.23 4.45
CA ASN A 472 -25.10 29.08 5.56
C ASN A 472 -26.25 28.53 6.43
N GLU A 473 -27.07 27.59 5.90
CA GLU A 473 -28.07 26.85 6.68
C GLU A 473 -27.42 25.80 7.61
N MET A 474 -26.16 25.41 7.36
CA MET A 474 -25.45 24.49 8.24
C MET A 474 -24.98 25.16 9.51
N LYS A 475 -24.92 24.40 10.62
CA LYS A 475 -24.59 24.90 11.96
C LYS A 475 -23.32 25.74 12.00
N ASP A 476 -22.26 25.31 11.32
CA ASP A 476 -20.95 25.93 11.33
C ASP A 476 -20.61 26.60 9.97
N GLY A 477 -21.62 26.76 9.08
CA GLY A 477 -21.47 27.38 7.76
C GLY A 477 -20.34 26.77 6.95
N TYR A 478 -19.47 27.61 6.39
CA TYR A 478 -18.29 27.20 5.62
C TYR A 478 -17.29 26.37 6.43
N MET A 479 -17.25 26.50 7.75
CA MET A 479 -16.39 25.74 8.65
C MET A 479 -16.99 24.40 9.05
N THR A 480 -18.13 24.02 8.47
CA THR A 480 -18.73 22.70 8.71
C THR A 480 -17.75 21.60 8.27
N GLU A 481 -17.39 20.73 9.22
CA GLU A 481 -16.55 19.55 8.95
C GLU A 481 -17.33 18.49 8.17
N VAL A 482 -16.78 18.10 7.04
CA VAL A 482 -17.25 17.02 6.21
C VAL A 482 -16.35 15.81 6.39
N ASN A 483 -16.99 14.66 6.65
CA ASN A 483 -16.27 13.40 6.82
C ASN A 483 -15.77 12.86 5.46
N GLU A 484 -15.05 11.74 5.52
CA GLU A 484 -14.57 11.04 4.34
C GLU A 484 -15.68 10.92 3.26
N ARG A 485 -15.33 11.33 2.04
CA ARG A 485 -16.23 11.39 0.88
C ARG A 485 -17.49 12.23 1.08
N GLY A 486 -17.49 13.16 2.04
CA GLY A 486 -18.64 14.01 2.31
C GLY A 486 -19.91 13.22 2.68
N SER A 487 -19.79 12.20 3.52
CA SER A 487 -20.91 11.29 3.87
C SER A 487 -22.11 11.98 4.53
N LYS A 488 -21.92 13.18 5.06
CA LYS A 488 -22.99 14.02 5.64
C LYS A 488 -23.70 14.91 4.62
N LEU A 489 -23.20 15.00 3.38
CA LEU A 489 -23.73 15.84 2.32
C LEU A 489 -24.60 15.02 1.37
N SER A 490 -25.67 15.63 0.86
CA SER A 490 -26.44 15.05 -0.24
C SER A 490 -25.62 15.04 -1.55
N GLY A 491 -25.99 14.23 -2.53
CA GLY A 491 -25.33 14.19 -3.84
C GLY A 491 -25.30 15.58 -4.51
N GLY A 492 -26.40 16.31 -4.47
CA GLY A 492 -26.50 17.66 -5.02
C GLY A 492 -25.62 18.68 -4.29
N GLN A 493 -25.56 18.62 -2.94
CA GLN A 493 -24.68 19.49 -2.17
C GLN A 493 -23.19 19.27 -2.49
N LYS A 494 -22.76 18.02 -2.64
CA LYS A 494 -21.39 17.69 -3.09
C LYS A 494 -21.09 18.28 -4.47
N GLN A 495 -22.05 18.21 -5.37
CA GLN A 495 -21.92 18.73 -6.73
C GLN A 495 -21.83 20.26 -6.73
N LEU A 496 -22.65 20.97 -5.93
CA LEU A 496 -22.56 22.42 -5.77
C LEU A 496 -21.21 22.88 -5.19
N ILE A 497 -20.67 22.15 -4.20
CA ILE A 497 -19.31 22.40 -3.69
C ILE A 497 -18.26 22.19 -4.79
N SER A 498 -18.41 21.16 -5.59
CA SER A 498 -17.52 20.89 -6.73
C SER A 498 -17.62 21.98 -7.79
N PHE A 499 -18.81 22.53 -8.05
CA PHE A 499 -19.00 23.70 -8.92
C PHE A 499 -18.26 24.92 -8.38
N ALA A 500 -18.39 25.21 -7.10
CA ALA A 500 -17.69 26.32 -6.45
C ALA A 500 -16.16 26.17 -6.53
N ARG A 501 -15.65 24.95 -6.28
CA ARG A 501 -14.22 24.59 -6.44
C ARG A 501 -13.74 24.87 -7.86
N THR A 502 -14.48 24.40 -8.86
CA THR A 502 -14.14 24.56 -10.28
C THR A 502 -14.26 26.01 -10.74
N LEU A 503 -15.27 26.73 -10.29
CA LEU A 503 -15.41 28.16 -10.61
C LEU A 503 -14.25 28.99 -10.04
N LEU A 504 -13.82 28.68 -8.81
CA LEU A 504 -12.73 29.38 -8.13
C LEU A 504 -11.38 29.22 -8.85
N SER A 505 -11.15 28.11 -9.57
CA SER A 505 -9.95 27.93 -10.39
C SER A 505 -9.96 28.71 -11.69
N ASP A 506 -11.08 29.36 -12.06
CA ASP A 506 -11.30 30.17 -13.27
C ASP A 506 -10.81 29.50 -14.57
N PRO A 507 -11.27 28.30 -14.89
CA PRO A 507 -10.79 27.58 -16.08
C PRO A 507 -11.35 28.21 -17.37
N LYS A 508 -10.60 28.08 -18.46
CA LYS A 508 -11.04 28.47 -19.81
C LYS A 508 -11.79 27.35 -20.52
N ILE A 509 -11.44 26.10 -20.19
CA ILE A 509 -12.12 24.91 -20.71
C ILE A 509 -12.76 24.17 -19.57
N LEU A 510 -14.04 23.83 -19.69
CA LEU A 510 -14.81 23.04 -18.75
C LEU A 510 -15.13 21.66 -19.31
N VAL A 511 -14.97 20.67 -18.49
CA VAL A 511 -15.35 19.30 -18.76
C VAL A 511 -16.30 18.85 -17.65
N LEU A 512 -17.51 18.47 -18.03
CA LEU A 512 -18.56 18.10 -17.08
C LEU A 512 -19.10 16.70 -17.45
N ASP A 513 -19.01 15.76 -16.51
CA ASP A 513 -19.68 14.47 -16.62
C ASP A 513 -20.93 14.49 -15.70
N GLU A 514 -22.11 14.67 -16.31
CA GLU A 514 -23.38 14.86 -15.63
C GLU A 514 -24.09 13.53 -15.44
N ALA A 515 -23.82 12.83 -14.34
CA ALA A 515 -24.61 11.67 -13.94
C ALA A 515 -25.14 11.84 -12.52
N THR A 516 -26.29 12.48 -12.37
CA THR A 516 -27.00 12.57 -11.09
C THR A 516 -28.35 11.88 -11.17
N SER A 517 -28.43 10.69 -10.61
CA SER A 517 -29.69 10.02 -10.29
C SER A 517 -30.10 10.37 -8.84
N SER A 518 -31.39 10.68 -8.62
CA SER A 518 -32.02 10.82 -7.29
C SER A 518 -31.65 12.09 -6.49
N ILE A 519 -31.83 13.26 -7.11
CA ILE A 519 -31.76 14.56 -6.42
C ILE A 519 -33.20 15.10 -6.28
N ASP A 520 -33.49 15.77 -5.14
CA ASP A 520 -34.77 16.46 -4.95
C ASP A 520 -34.91 17.66 -5.91
N ALA A 521 -36.15 18.00 -6.26
CA ALA A 521 -36.46 19.02 -7.26
C ALA A 521 -35.93 20.43 -6.92
N ARG A 522 -35.80 20.79 -5.61
CA ARG A 522 -35.24 22.09 -5.19
C ARG A 522 -33.75 22.14 -5.49
N THR A 523 -33.02 21.14 -5.04
CA THR A 523 -31.57 21.03 -5.27
C THR A 523 -31.25 20.90 -6.76
N GLU A 524 -32.07 20.19 -7.52
CA GLU A 524 -31.92 20.10 -8.97
C GLU A 524 -32.01 21.47 -9.67
N LYS A 525 -32.98 22.30 -9.29
CA LYS A 525 -33.11 23.65 -9.82
C LYS A 525 -31.88 24.50 -9.51
N LEU A 526 -31.35 24.41 -8.29
CA LEU A 526 -30.12 25.12 -7.89
C LEU A 526 -28.91 24.62 -8.70
N LEU A 527 -28.78 23.32 -8.91
CA LEU A 527 -27.72 22.75 -9.72
C LEU A 527 -27.77 23.23 -11.18
N GLN A 528 -28.96 23.27 -11.78
CA GLN A 528 -29.11 23.78 -13.16
C GLN A 528 -28.76 25.27 -13.25
N GLN A 529 -29.17 26.08 -12.28
CA GLN A 529 -28.80 27.51 -12.23
C GLN A 529 -27.29 27.68 -12.01
N GLY A 530 -26.68 26.92 -11.10
CA GLY A 530 -25.25 26.91 -10.86
C GLY A 530 -24.47 26.50 -12.11
N LEU A 531 -24.91 25.44 -12.79
CA LEU A 531 -24.32 24.97 -14.03
C LEU A 531 -24.35 26.04 -15.12
N GLN A 532 -25.49 26.66 -15.37
CA GLN A 532 -25.61 27.72 -16.38
C GLN A 532 -24.65 28.88 -16.11
N ARG A 533 -24.49 29.30 -14.86
CA ARG A 533 -23.54 30.35 -14.47
C ARG A 533 -22.09 29.92 -14.63
N LEU A 534 -21.80 28.65 -14.36
CA LEU A 534 -20.48 28.08 -14.53
C LEU A 534 -20.04 28.05 -16.00
N LEU A 535 -20.98 27.81 -16.94
CA LEU A 535 -20.71 27.72 -18.38
C LEU A 535 -20.42 29.07 -19.04
N VAL A 536 -20.87 30.20 -18.48
CA VAL A 536 -20.75 31.52 -19.11
C VAL A 536 -19.29 31.87 -19.41
N GLY A 537 -19.01 32.16 -20.70
CA GLY A 537 -17.71 32.62 -21.17
C GLY A 537 -16.62 31.54 -21.23
N ARG A 538 -16.97 30.25 -21.11
CA ARG A 538 -16.06 29.12 -21.11
C ARG A 538 -16.38 28.13 -22.20
N THR A 539 -15.36 27.59 -22.86
CA THR A 539 -15.54 26.45 -23.77
C THR A 539 -15.87 25.21 -22.97
N SER A 540 -16.98 24.56 -23.24
CA SER A 540 -17.50 23.52 -22.35
C SER A 540 -17.84 22.22 -23.07
N PHE A 541 -17.37 21.09 -22.53
CA PHE A 541 -17.70 19.74 -22.96
C PHE A 541 -18.54 19.08 -21.89
N ILE A 542 -19.78 18.70 -22.24
CA ILE A 542 -20.75 18.18 -21.28
C ILE A 542 -21.18 16.79 -21.72
N ILE A 543 -20.85 15.77 -20.94
CA ILE A 543 -21.44 14.43 -21.10
C ILE A 543 -22.82 14.49 -20.46
N ALA A 544 -23.82 14.76 -21.29
CA ALA A 544 -25.13 15.06 -20.78
C ALA A 544 -26.04 13.81 -20.78
N HIS A 545 -26.67 13.59 -19.63
CA HIS A 545 -27.72 12.58 -19.45
C HIS A 545 -29.12 13.19 -19.30
N ARG A 546 -29.23 14.53 -19.25
CA ARG A 546 -30.47 15.27 -19.10
C ARG A 546 -30.81 16.09 -20.33
N LEU A 547 -32.05 15.96 -20.80
CA LEU A 547 -32.53 16.67 -21.99
C LEU A 547 -32.45 18.19 -21.86
N SER A 548 -32.73 18.74 -20.66
CA SER A 548 -32.63 20.18 -20.40
C SER A 548 -31.23 20.74 -20.60
N THR A 549 -30.20 20.00 -20.23
CA THR A 549 -28.80 20.40 -20.42
C THR A 549 -28.41 20.29 -21.89
N ILE A 550 -28.77 19.18 -22.57
CA ILE A 550 -28.46 18.93 -23.96
C ILE A 550 -29.05 20.02 -24.87
N LYS A 551 -30.32 20.38 -24.66
CA LYS A 551 -31.05 21.35 -25.49
C LYS A 551 -30.45 22.75 -25.49
N ASN A 552 -29.83 23.13 -24.38
CA ASN A 552 -29.26 24.48 -24.17
C ASN A 552 -27.82 24.62 -24.67
N CYS A 553 -27.18 23.56 -25.18
CA CYS A 553 -25.84 23.61 -25.73
C CYS A 553 -25.82 24.14 -27.16
N ASP A 554 -24.75 24.88 -27.51
CA ASP A 554 -24.57 25.46 -28.85
C ASP A 554 -24.38 24.37 -29.91
N LYS A 555 -23.77 23.25 -29.53
CA LYS A 555 -23.48 22.12 -30.42
C LYS A 555 -23.77 20.80 -29.69
N ILE A 556 -24.34 19.85 -30.39
CA ILE A 556 -24.58 18.48 -29.91
C ILE A 556 -23.84 17.54 -30.84
N MET A 557 -23.04 16.63 -30.24
CA MET A 557 -22.34 15.56 -30.96
C MET A 557 -22.87 14.22 -30.49
N TYR A 558 -23.49 13.48 -31.38
CA TYR A 558 -23.94 12.12 -31.14
C TYR A 558 -22.81 11.15 -31.47
N ILE A 559 -22.24 10.51 -30.44
CA ILE A 559 -21.14 9.57 -30.58
C ILE A 559 -21.69 8.15 -30.64
N ASP A 560 -21.39 7.44 -31.69
CA ASP A 560 -21.74 6.04 -31.90
C ASP A 560 -20.77 5.39 -32.91
N ASN A 561 -20.69 4.06 -32.90
CA ASN A 561 -19.85 3.30 -33.82
C ASN A 561 -18.41 3.84 -33.91
N LYS A 562 -17.81 4.17 -32.77
CA LYS A 562 -16.44 4.70 -32.60
C LYS A 562 -16.19 6.10 -33.19
N GLY A 563 -17.25 6.79 -33.65
CA GLY A 563 -17.13 8.08 -34.32
C GLY A 563 -18.24 9.06 -33.95
N ILE A 564 -18.24 10.23 -34.59
CA ILE A 564 -19.32 11.22 -34.48
C ILE A 564 -20.32 10.92 -35.60
N ALA A 565 -21.46 10.30 -35.24
CA ALA A 565 -22.52 9.94 -36.18
C ALA A 565 -23.33 11.16 -36.62
N GLU A 566 -23.59 12.10 -35.70
CA GLU A 566 -24.33 13.32 -35.96
C GLU A 566 -23.75 14.50 -35.18
N CYS A 567 -23.77 15.67 -35.81
CA CYS A 567 -23.31 16.94 -35.20
C CYS A 567 -24.21 18.07 -35.67
N GLY A 568 -24.62 18.96 -34.79
CA GLY A 568 -25.45 20.13 -35.08
C GLY A 568 -26.11 20.73 -33.84
N THR A 569 -26.97 21.74 -34.04
CA THR A 569 -27.81 22.27 -32.96
C THR A 569 -29.00 21.35 -32.68
N HIS A 570 -29.67 21.55 -31.56
CA HIS A 570 -30.88 20.79 -31.18
C HIS A 570 -31.91 20.75 -32.32
N ASP A 571 -32.27 21.94 -32.86
CA ASP A 571 -33.31 22.07 -33.88
C ASP A 571 -32.91 21.36 -35.20
N GLN A 572 -31.63 21.47 -35.58
CA GLN A 572 -31.08 20.81 -36.79
C GLN A 572 -31.17 19.27 -36.65
N LEU A 573 -30.77 18.75 -35.50
CA LEU A 573 -30.78 17.28 -35.29
C LEU A 573 -32.19 16.71 -35.12
N ILE A 574 -33.11 17.46 -34.52
CA ILE A 574 -34.55 17.09 -34.45
C ILE A 574 -35.15 17.07 -35.86
N ALA A 575 -34.85 18.08 -36.70
CA ALA A 575 -35.34 18.12 -38.09
C ALA A 575 -34.81 16.96 -38.95
N LYS A 576 -33.57 16.53 -38.69
CA LYS A 576 -32.91 15.41 -39.39
C LYS A 576 -33.53 14.05 -39.08
N LYS A 577 -34.22 13.90 -37.95
CA LYS A 577 -34.87 12.64 -37.49
C LYS A 577 -33.92 11.44 -37.44
N GLY A 578 -32.66 11.67 -37.08
CA GLY A 578 -31.62 10.65 -36.97
C GLY A 578 -31.58 9.97 -35.61
N GLU A 579 -30.38 9.52 -35.21
CA GLU A 579 -30.14 8.81 -33.94
C GLU A 579 -30.39 9.72 -32.73
N TYR A 580 -29.98 11.00 -32.81
CA TYR A 580 -30.28 11.98 -31.77
C TYR A 580 -31.80 12.16 -31.57
N TYR A 581 -32.59 12.22 -32.66
CA TYR A 581 -34.04 12.31 -32.56
C TYR A 581 -34.66 11.09 -31.87
N LYS A 582 -34.18 9.91 -32.17
CA LYS A 582 -34.64 8.67 -31.50
C LYS A 582 -34.33 8.71 -30.01
N LEU A 583 -33.11 9.13 -29.62
CA LEU A 583 -32.71 9.30 -28.21
C LEU A 583 -33.63 10.30 -27.50
N TYR A 584 -33.85 11.48 -28.12
CA TYR A 584 -34.71 12.54 -27.59
C TYR A 584 -36.15 12.08 -27.38
N THR A 585 -36.74 11.42 -28.37
CA THR A 585 -38.11 10.93 -28.26
C THR A 585 -38.27 9.80 -27.24
N ALA A 586 -37.29 8.92 -27.11
CA ALA A 586 -37.32 7.86 -26.10
C ALA A 586 -37.30 8.45 -24.68
N GLN A 587 -36.43 9.43 -24.39
CA GLN A 587 -36.38 10.08 -23.08
C GLN A 587 -37.59 10.98 -22.77
N HIS A 588 -38.24 11.53 -23.79
CA HIS A 588 -39.47 12.35 -23.62
C HIS A 588 -40.74 11.52 -23.38
N MET A 589 -40.70 10.19 -23.64
CA MET A 589 -41.82 9.29 -23.31
C MET A 589 -41.74 8.79 -21.85
N ASP A 590 -40.56 8.93 -21.20
CA ASP A 590 -40.31 8.52 -19.81
C ASP A 590 -40.45 9.67 -18.79
N GLU A 591 -40.59 10.94 -19.24
CA GLU A 591 -40.97 12.12 -18.44
C GLU A 591 -42.50 12.38 -18.52
#